data_0f8d9877607de59883018ed149131bc1
#
_entry.id   0f8d9877607de59883018ed149131bc1
#
_cell.length_a   1.000
_cell.length_b   1.000
_cell.length_c   1.000
_cell.angle_alpha   90.00
_cell.angle_beta   90.00
_cell.angle_gamma   90.00
#
_symmetry.space_group_name_H-M   'P 1'
#
loop_
_entity.id
_entity.type
_entity.pdbx_description
1 polymer ?
#
loop_
_entity_poly.entity_id
_entity_poly.type
_entity_poly.pdbx_seq_one_letter_code
_entity_poly.pdbx_strand_id
1 'polypeptide(L)'
;MLHPVICIDGPAASGKSTVARLVAHDLKYVYVDTGAMYRAFTFLTLEAGHDPTSRARMKQLLEKVDFHVEIAAQEISLRDGTRDLGPQTRLPEVNAAVSPVSALPELREYLVNLQRKLRLSAPLVMEGRDIGTVVCSDSPFKYFIDACPIVRAERRRKQGEKDNLVARDKQDSSRSAAPLVRAADAALLDSGKNDARALADLIVQEVRSRLQPGPTVP
;
A
#
# COMPACT_ATOMS: atom_id res chain seq x y z
N MET A 1 8.99 -21.35 2.14
CA MET A 1 8.36 -21.17 0.81
C MET A 1 7.69 -19.79 0.80
N LEU A 2 7.75 -19.04 -0.31
CA LEU A 2 7.08 -17.75 -0.38
C LEU A 2 5.58 -17.94 -0.61
N HIS A 3 4.75 -17.23 0.16
CA HIS A 3 3.31 -17.20 -0.05
C HIS A 3 2.93 -16.28 -1.23
N PRO A 4 1.80 -16.51 -1.90
CA PRO A 4 1.31 -15.64 -2.96
C PRO A 4 1.01 -14.23 -2.44
N VAL A 5 1.30 -13.24 -3.26
CA VAL A 5 0.96 -11.84 -3.00
C VAL A 5 0.13 -11.31 -4.14
N ILE A 6 -0.99 -10.67 -3.83
CA ILE A 6 -1.80 -9.92 -4.77
C ILE A 6 -1.41 -8.45 -4.63
N CYS A 7 -0.87 -7.87 -5.70
CA CYS A 7 -0.41 -6.50 -5.75
C CYS A 7 -1.52 -5.60 -6.29
N ILE A 8 -1.94 -4.60 -5.52
CA ILE A 8 -2.96 -3.63 -5.93
C ILE A 8 -2.38 -2.22 -5.82
N ASP A 9 -1.95 -1.68 -6.95
CA ASP A 9 -1.38 -0.35 -7.04
C ASP A 9 -2.37 0.66 -7.62
N GLY A 10 -2.08 1.93 -7.44
CA GLY A 10 -2.89 3.00 -8.03
C GLY A 10 -2.78 4.32 -7.27
N PRO A 11 -3.27 5.42 -7.86
CA PRO A 11 -3.17 6.75 -7.27
C PRO A 11 -4.05 6.93 -6.02
N ALA A 12 -3.92 8.08 -5.36
CA ALA A 12 -4.75 8.41 -4.21
C ALA A 12 -6.23 8.48 -4.60
N ALA A 13 -7.12 8.04 -3.70
CA ALA A 13 -8.59 8.02 -3.89
C ALA A 13 -9.08 7.19 -5.11
N SER A 14 -8.26 6.31 -5.66
CA SER A 14 -8.67 5.39 -6.74
C SER A 14 -9.60 4.25 -6.28
N GLY A 15 -9.84 4.09 -4.98
CA GLY A 15 -10.68 3.00 -4.44
C GLY A 15 -9.95 1.69 -4.20
N LYS A 16 -8.62 1.63 -4.43
CA LYS A 16 -7.83 0.41 -4.26
C LYS A 16 -7.93 -0.22 -2.87
N SER A 17 -7.96 0.59 -1.78
CA SER A 17 -8.08 0.07 -0.41
C SER A 17 -9.39 -0.67 -0.18
N THR A 18 -10.49 -0.18 -0.74
CA THR A 18 -11.79 -0.85 -0.66
C THR A 18 -11.78 -2.17 -1.40
N VAL A 19 -11.25 -2.19 -2.63
CA VAL A 19 -11.13 -3.42 -3.42
C VAL A 19 -10.18 -4.41 -2.74
N ALA A 20 -9.02 -3.94 -2.27
CA ALA A 20 -8.02 -4.79 -1.62
C ALA A 20 -8.56 -5.49 -0.36
N ARG A 21 -9.35 -4.78 0.46
CA ARG A 21 -10.01 -5.39 1.64
C ARG A 21 -11.03 -6.45 1.24
N LEU A 22 -11.84 -6.20 0.22
CA LEU A 22 -12.81 -7.19 -0.29
C LEU A 22 -12.10 -8.44 -0.82
N VAL A 23 -11.04 -8.26 -1.61
CA VAL A 23 -10.23 -9.37 -2.13
C VAL A 23 -9.60 -10.18 -0.99
N ALA A 24 -9.00 -9.49 0.00
CA ALA A 24 -8.37 -10.14 1.15
C ALA A 24 -9.39 -10.95 1.95
N HIS A 25 -10.56 -10.37 2.24
CA HIS A 25 -11.65 -11.05 2.93
C HIS A 25 -12.09 -12.34 2.20
N ASP A 26 -12.35 -12.25 0.89
CA ASP A 26 -12.90 -13.36 0.11
C ASP A 26 -11.89 -14.49 -0.14
N LEU A 27 -10.60 -14.16 -0.21
CA LEU A 27 -9.52 -15.14 -0.34
C LEU A 27 -9.01 -15.64 1.02
N LYS A 28 -9.42 -15.01 2.12
CA LYS A 28 -8.89 -15.25 3.47
C LYS A 28 -7.37 -14.98 3.54
N TYR A 29 -6.92 -13.95 2.82
CA TYR A 29 -5.55 -13.47 2.84
C TYR A 29 -5.41 -12.30 3.80
N VAL A 30 -4.18 -11.99 4.21
CA VAL A 30 -3.90 -10.83 5.06
C VAL A 30 -3.89 -9.56 4.20
N TYR A 31 -4.68 -8.57 4.60
CA TYR A 31 -4.68 -7.25 3.99
C TYR A 31 -3.52 -6.40 4.54
N VAL A 32 -2.75 -5.80 3.63
CA VAL A 32 -1.58 -4.96 3.96
C VAL A 32 -1.74 -3.57 3.31
N ASP A 33 -2.07 -2.56 4.12
CA ASP A 33 -1.99 -1.13 3.74
C ASP A 33 -0.53 -0.66 3.89
N THR A 34 0.26 -0.74 2.82
CA THR A 34 1.65 -0.27 2.88
C THR A 34 1.75 1.23 3.10
N GLY A 35 0.77 2.00 2.63
CA GLY A 35 0.68 3.44 2.89
C GLY A 35 0.54 3.75 4.39
N ALA A 36 -0.12 2.89 5.17
CA ALA A 36 -0.17 3.05 6.63
C ALA A 36 1.22 2.90 7.27
N MET A 37 2.08 2.02 6.76
CA MET A 37 3.46 1.88 7.24
C MET A 37 4.27 3.17 7.05
N TYR A 38 4.17 3.81 5.87
CA TYR A 38 4.80 5.12 5.63
C TYR A 38 4.20 6.20 6.53
N ARG A 39 2.88 6.19 6.76
CA ARG A 39 2.23 7.15 7.66
C ARG A 39 2.63 6.97 9.12
N ALA A 40 2.86 5.74 9.57
CA ALA A 40 3.39 5.47 10.90
C ALA A 40 4.77 6.13 11.09
N PHE A 41 5.69 5.95 10.13
CA PHE A 41 6.98 6.63 10.17
C PHE A 41 6.88 8.15 10.02
N THR A 42 5.90 8.65 9.25
CA THR A 42 5.62 10.08 9.20
C THR A 42 5.21 10.62 10.56
N PHE A 43 4.33 9.92 11.26
CA PHE A 43 3.94 10.27 12.62
C PHE A 43 5.16 10.31 13.57
N LEU A 44 5.98 9.26 13.60
CA LEU A 44 7.18 9.20 14.42
C LEU A 44 8.19 10.31 14.08
N THR A 45 8.30 10.68 12.80
CA THR A 45 9.15 11.81 12.36
C THR A 45 8.67 13.13 12.92
N LEU A 46 7.34 13.39 12.83
CA LEU A 46 6.74 14.62 13.35
C LEU A 46 6.78 14.68 14.88
N GLU A 47 6.50 13.57 15.55
CA GLU A 47 6.56 13.45 17.02
C GLU A 47 7.98 13.71 17.54
N ALA A 48 9.01 13.29 16.83
CA ALA A 48 10.41 13.56 17.16
C ALA A 48 10.85 15.01 16.83
N GLY A 49 9.95 15.85 16.29
CA GLY A 49 10.26 17.21 15.85
C GLY A 49 11.27 17.27 14.68
N HIS A 50 11.36 16.21 13.89
CA HIS A 50 12.30 16.13 12.79
C HIS A 50 11.72 16.76 11.50
N ASP A 51 12.60 17.37 10.69
CA ASP A 51 12.27 17.79 9.33
C ASP A 51 11.90 16.56 8.47
N PRO A 52 10.67 16.51 7.87
CA PRO A 52 10.22 15.42 7.03
C PRO A 52 11.08 15.12 5.79
N THR A 53 11.97 16.05 5.40
CA THR A 53 12.86 15.91 4.25
C THR A 53 14.29 15.49 4.63
N SER A 54 14.60 15.46 5.93
CA SER A 54 15.96 15.22 6.41
C SER A 54 16.33 13.73 6.41
N ARG A 55 17.17 13.33 5.45
CA ARG A 55 17.74 11.97 5.38
C ARG A 55 18.51 11.58 6.65
N ALA A 56 19.32 12.52 7.20
CA ALA A 56 20.11 12.26 8.39
C ALA A 56 19.22 11.98 9.62
N ARG A 57 18.12 12.74 9.78
CA ARG A 57 17.16 12.52 10.87
C ARG A 57 16.38 11.22 10.70
N MET A 58 16.05 10.86 9.46
CA MET A 58 15.41 9.58 9.18
C MET A 58 16.31 8.40 9.57
N LYS A 59 17.60 8.43 9.21
CA LYS A 59 18.55 7.40 9.66
C LYS A 59 18.59 7.26 11.17
N GLN A 60 18.70 8.38 11.89
CA GLN A 60 18.69 8.39 13.36
C GLN A 60 17.38 7.83 13.94
N LEU A 61 16.25 8.11 13.29
CA LEU A 61 14.95 7.58 13.70
C LEU A 61 14.90 6.06 13.53
N LEU A 62 15.30 5.56 12.35
CA LEU A 62 15.31 4.12 12.03
C LEU A 62 16.19 3.29 12.98
N GLU A 63 17.25 3.88 13.55
CA GLU A 63 18.13 3.24 14.54
C GLU A 63 17.50 3.16 15.94
N LYS A 64 16.52 4.01 16.24
CA LYS A 64 15.95 4.16 17.60
C LYS A 64 14.60 3.51 17.78
N VAL A 65 13.79 3.42 16.70
CA VAL A 65 12.44 2.88 16.77
C VAL A 65 12.45 1.37 16.83
N ASP A 66 11.61 0.80 17.68
CA ASP A 66 11.31 -0.65 17.71
C ASP A 66 10.08 -0.93 16.85
N PHE A 67 10.19 -0.54 15.56
CA PHE A 67 9.07 -0.67 14.65
C PHE A 67 8.93 -2.10 14.12
N HIS A 68 7.76 -2.67 14.33
CA HIS A 68 7.41 -3.98 13.79
C HIS A 68 5.96 -4.04 13.31
N VAL A 69 5.69 -5.05 12.50
CA VAL A 69 4.38 -5.33 11.93
C VAL A 69 3.93 -6.69 12.40
N GLU A 70 2.80 -6.73 13.09
CA GLU A 70 2.15 -7.96 13.52
C GLU A 70 1.00 -8.29 12.58
N ILE A 71 0.81 -9.58 12.29
CA ILE A 71 -0.37 -10.05 11.59
C ILE A 71 -1.41 -10.42 12.64
N ALA A 72 -2.52 -9.67 12.68
CA ALA A 72 -3.63 -9.89 13.59
C ALA A 72 -4.89 -10.21 12.78
N ALA A 73 -5.39 -11.42 12.88
CA ALA A 73 -6.48 -11.95 12.04
C ALA A 73 -6.15 -11.81 10.54
N GLN A 74 -6.87 -10.98 9.80
CA GLN A 74 -6.67 -10.76 8.36
C GLN A 74 -6.10 -9.38 8.03
N GLU A 75 -5.55 -8.67 8.99
CA GLU A 75 -4.95 -7.33 8.81
C GLU A 75 -3.61 -7.25 9.52
N ILE A 76 -2.87 -6.18 9.22
CA ILE A 76 -1.63 -5.85 9.93
C ILE A 76 -1.90 -4.82 11.03
N SER A 77 -1.19 -4.97 12.14
CA SER A 77 -1.05 -3.98 13.21
C SER A 77 0.36 -3.39 13.15
N LEU A 78 0.47 -2.07 13.31
CA LEU A 78 1.74 -1.33 13.26
C LEU A 78 2.11 -0.90 14.67
N ARG A 79 3.32 -1.25 15.12
CA ARG A 79 3.76 -0.98 16.47
C ARG A 79 5.13 -0.33 16.53
N ASP A 80 5.35 0.45 17.59
CA ASP A 80 6.65 0.88 18.06
C ASP A 80 6.80 0.37 19.51
N GLY A 81 7.56 -0.68 19.72
CA GLY A 81 7.52 -1.45 20.95
C GLY A 81 6.09 -1.97 21.24
N THR A 82 5.54 -1.63 22.39
CA THR A 82 4.17 -2.00 22.80
C THR A 82 3.09 -1.03 22.29
N ARG A 83 3.49 0.12 21.73
CA ARG A 83 2.60 1.19 21.30
C ARG A 83 1.98 0.87 19.94
N ASP A 84 0.65 0.88 19.86
CA ASP A 84 -0.08 0.82 18.59
C ASP A 84 -0.02 2.17 17.86
N LEU A 85 0.42 2.15 16.60
CA LEU A 85 0.53 3.33 15.73
C LEU A 85 -0.66 3.47 14.77
N GLY A 86 -1.57 2.52 14.72
CA GLY A 86 -2.70 2.50 13.79
C GLY A 86 -3.53 3.80 13.82
N PRO A 87 -4.00 4.27 14.99
CA PRO A 87 -4.79 5.49 15.12
C PRO A 87 -4.07 6.73 14.57
N GLN A 88 -2.76 6.85 14.78
CA GLN A 88 -1.96 8.01 14.39
C GLN A 88 -1.76 8.12 12.87
N THR A 89 -1.89 7.00 12.15
CA THR A 89 -1.71 7.00 10.68
C THR A 89 -2.78 7.79 9.92
N ARG A 90 -3.84 8.23 10.57
CA ARG A 90 -4.96 8.96 9.96
C ARG A 90 -5.00 10.44 10.34
N LEU A 91 -4.07 10.94 11.15
CA LEU A 91 -4.00 12.33 11.55
C LEU A 91 -3.80 13.25 10.34
N PRO A 92 -4.44 14.44 10.32
CA PRO A 92 -4.32 15.38 9.19
C PRO A 92 -2.89 15.81 8.91
N GLU A 93 -2.10 16.10 9.93
CA GLU A 93 -0.70 16.48 9.83
C GLU A 93 0.17 15.36 9.24
N VAL A 94 -0.13 14.10 9.56
CA VAL A 94 0.53 12.93 8.98
C VAL A 94 0.19 12.81 7.49
N ASN A 95 -1.08 13.00 7.12
CA ASN A 95 -1.48 12.98 5.72
C ASN A 95 -0.82 14.11 4.91
N ALA A 96 -0.62 15.29 5.51
CA ALA A 96 0.05 16.42 4.86
C ALA A 96 1.56 16.16 4.64
N ALA A 97 2.23 15.49 5.58
CA ALA A 97 3.68 15.27 5.56
C ALA A 97 4.13 13.94 4.93
N VAL A 98 3.21 12.99 4.65
CA VAL A 98 3.60 11.64 4.22
C VAL A 98 4.35 11.60 2.89
N SER A 99 4.06 12.50 1.96
CA SER A 99 4.68 12.46 0.63
C SER A 99 6.20 12.73 0.67
N PRO A 100 6.72 13.81 1.31
CA PRO A 100 8.16 13.99 1.44
C PRO A 100 8.83 12.88 2.26
N VAL A 101 8.24 12.42 3.37
CA VAL A 101 8.79 11.33 4.18
C VAL A 101 8.89 10.04 3.37
N SER A 102 7.85 9.68 2.62
CA SER A 102 7.84 8.45 1.80
C SER A 102 8.78 8.49 0.60
N ALA A 103 9.35 9.64 0.26
CA ALA A 103 10.36 9.78 -0.78
C ALA A 103 11.79 9.51 -0.28
N LEU A 104 12.01 9.45 1.04
CA LEU A 104 13.34 9.22 1.62
C LEU A 104 13.84 7.80 1.31
N PRO A 105 15.00 7.65 0.63
CA PRO A 105 15.50 6.33 0.22
C PRO A 105 15.71 5.38 1.38
N GLU A 106 16.21 5.86 2.50
CA GLU A 106 16.52 5.05 3.69
C GLU A 106 15.25 4.41 4.27
N LEU A 107 14.16 5.19 4.36
CA LEU A 107 12.87 4.67 4.83
C LEU A 107 12.29 3.68 3.82
N ARG A 108 12.42 3.96 2.53
CA ARG A 108 11.93 3.05 1.49
C ARG A 108 12.63 1.70 1.55
N GLU A 109 13.97 1.70 1.61
CA GLU A 109 14.75 0.47 1.74
C GLU A 109 14.32 -0.35 2.95
N TYR A 110 14.18 0.30 4.10
CA TYR A 110 13.73 -0.34 5.34
C TYR A 110 12.34 -0.96 5.18
N LEU A 111 11.35 -0.17 4.70
CA LEU A 111 9.97 -0.63 4.60
C LEU A 111 9.76 -1.66 3.49
N VAL A 112 10.42 -1.54 2.34
CA VAL A 112 10.36 -2.55 1.27
C VAL A 112 10.89 -3.89 1.76
N ASN A 113 11.99 -3.90 2.52
CA ASN A 113 12.53 -5.13 3.10
C ASN A 113 11.55 -5.74 4.11
N LEU A 114 10.90 -4.92 4.95
CA LEU A 114 9.89 -5.38 5.90
C LEU A 114 8.66 -5.95 5.18
N GLN A 115 8.14 -5.26 4.16
CA GLN A 115 7.01 -5.71 3.34
C GLN A 115 7.29 -7.05 2.66
N ARG A 116 8.51 -7.23 2.12
CA ARG A 116 8.93 -8.51 1.53
C ARG A 116 8.96 -9.65 2.55
N LYS A 117 9.36 -9.38 3.79
CA LYS A 117 9.37 -10.38 4.85
C LYS A 117 7.97 -10.88 5.23
N LEU A 118 6.94 -10.03 5.12
CA LEU A 118 5.56 -10.44 5.47
C LEU A 118 5.07 -11.63 4.63
N ARG A 119 5.51 -11.76 3.37
CA ARG A 119 5.15 -12.90 2.50
C ARG A 119 5.75 -14.25 2.94
N LEU A 120 6.60 -14.25 3.94
CA LEU A 120 7.10 -15.50 4.55
C LEU A 120 6.10 -16.08 5.56
N SER A 121 5.19 -15.26 6.06
CA SER A 121 4.29 -15.60 7.16
C SER A 121 2.87 -15.97 6.68
N ALA A 122 2.38 -15.37 5.59
CA ALA A 122 1.02 -15.60 5.10
C ALA A 122 0.84 -15.18 3.63
N PRO A 123 -0.23 -15.66 2.97
CA PRO A 123 -0.71 -15.10 1.71
C PRO A 123 -1.21 -13.66 1.93
N LEU A 124 -0.88 -12.74 1.01
CA LEU A 124 -1.11 -11.30 1.22
C LEU A 124 -1.89 -10.67 0.08
N VAL A 125 -2.70 -9.67 0.40
CA VAL A 125 -3.17 -8.63 -0.52
C VAL A 125 -2.51 -7.33 -0.10
N MET A 126 -1.54 -6.87 -0.85
CA MET A 126 -0.84 -5.61 -0.59
C MET A 126 -1.34 -4.50 -1.49
N GLU A 127 -1.69 -3.37 -0.89
CA GLU A 127 -1.98 -2.16 -1.65
C GLU A 127 -0.89 -1.09 -1.47
N GLY A 128 -0.65 -0.33 -2.55
CA GLY A 128 0.35 0.73 -2.50
C GLY A 128 0.42 1.59 -3.75
N ARG A 129 1.67 1.88 -4.17
CA ARG A 129 2.03 2.65 -5.36
C ARG A 129 2.99 1.90 -6.28
N ASP A 130 3.73 0.98 -5.71
CA ASP A 130 4.88 0.31 -6.32
C ASP A 130 5.01 -1.16 -5.87
N ILE A 131 3.90 -1.76 -5.45
CA ILE A 131 3.90 -3.14 -4.97
C ILE A 131 4.29 -4.09 -6.11
N GLY A 132 3.63 -3.97 -7.26
CA GLY A 132 3.86 -4.81 -8.43
C GLY A 132 5.11 -4.45 -9.22
N THR A 133 5.71 -3.27 -9.01
CA THR A 133 6.93 -2.84 -9.71
C THR A 133 8.20 -3.02 -8.90
N VAL A 134 8.13 -2.86 -7.56
CA VAL A 134 9.32 -2.84 -6.68
C VAL A 134 9.23 -3.87 -5.57
N VAL A 135 8.15 -3.90 -4.80
CA VAL A 135 8.07 -4.73 -3.60
C VAL A 135 8.00 -6.21 -3.94
N CYS A 136 7.04 -6.59 -4.78
CA CYS A 136 6.76 -7.95 -5.22
C CYS A 136 6.68 -8.02 -6.75
N SER A 137 7.76 -7.59 -7.43
CA SER A 137 7.82 -7.57 -8.89
C SER A 137 7.77 -8.97 -9.53
N ASP A 138 7.99 -10.01 -8.75
CA ASP A 138 7.87 -11.42 -9.11
C ASP A 138 6.45 -11.98 -8.98
N SER A 139 5.50 -11.21 -8.40
CA SER A 139 4.12 -11.67 -8.28
C SER A 139 3.45 -11.79 -9.65
N PRO A 140 2.72 -12.89 -9.92
CA PRO A 140 1.92 -13.03 -11.13
C PRO A 140 0.55 -12.33 -11.03
N PHE A 141 0.18 -11.80 -9.86
CA PHE A 141 -1.11 -11.16 -9.60
C PHE A 141 -0.91 -9.66 -9.37
N LYS A 142 -0.98 -8.88 -10.43
CA LYS A 142 -0.77 -7.43 -10.40
C LYS A 142 -1.95 -6.69 -10.99
N TYR A 143 -2.47 -5.75 -10.23
CA TYR A 143 -3.62 -4.93 -10.61
C TYR A 143 -3.31 -3.47 -10.36
N PHE A 144 -3.67 -2.63 -11.32
CA PHE A 144 -3.57 -1.18 -11.19
C PHE A 144 -4.97 -0.59 -11.22
N ILE A 145 -5.42 -0.04 -10.09
CA ILE A 145 -6.76 0.53 -9.95
C ILE A 145 -6.67 2.03 -10.11
N ASP A 146 -7.38 2.56 -11.11
CA ASP A 146 -7.44 3.99 -11.37
C ASP A 146 -8.89 4.47 -11.52
N ALA A 147 -9.08 5.78 -11.49
CA ALA A 147 -10.31 6.46 -11.83
C ALA A 147 -10.00 7.86 -12.35
N CYS A 148 -10.91 8.42 -13.15
CA CYS A 148 -10.81 9.79 -13.62
C CYS A 148 -10.51 10.76 -12.46
N PRO A 149 -9.63 11.75 -12.64
CA PRO A 149 -9.26 12.71 -11.59
C PRO A 149 -10.45 13.41 -10.92
N ILE A 150 -11.52 13.68 -11.67
CA ILE A 150 -12.75 14.28 -11.14
C ILE A 150 -13.41 13.35 -10.12
N VAL A 151 -13.54 12.06 -10.44
CA VAL A 151 -14.13 11.05 -9.54
C VAL A 151 -13.30 10.91 -8.28
N ARG A 152 -11.97 10.90 -8.40
CA ARG A 152 -11.06 10.80 -7.26
C ARG A 152 -11.13 12.03 -6.36
N ALA A 153 -11.22 13.23 -6.93
CA ALA A 153 -11.39 14.48 -6.19
C ALA A 153 -12.72 14.51 -5.42
N GLU A 154 -13.81 14.06 -6.04
CA GLU A 154 -15.11 13.97 -5.37
C GLU A 154 -15.08 12.97 -4.20
N ARG A 155 -14.49 11.77 -4.39
CA ARG A 155 -14.32 10.79 -3.31
C ARG A 155 -13.54 11.38 -2.14
N ARG A 156 -12.46 12.12 -2.42
CA ARG A 156 -11.62 12.74 -1.39
C ARG A 156 -12.38 13.82 -0.63
N ARG A 157 -13.16 14.63 -1.33
CA ARG A 157 -14.04 15.63 -0.71
C ARG A 157 -15.07 14.97 0.24
N LYS A 158 -15.68 13.85 -0.17
CA LYS A 158 -16.63 13.09 0.67
C LYS A 158 -15.96 12.48 1.92
N GLN A 159 -14.67 12.21 1.88
CA GLN A 159 -13.87 11.76 3.03
C GLN A 159 -13.48 12.88 3.99
N GLY A 160 -13.85 14.14 3.69
CA GLY A 160 -13.48 15.32 4.50
C GLY A 160 -12.02 15.75 4.35
N GLU A 161 -11.29 15.18 3.43
CA GLU A 161 -9.87 15.46 3.22
C GLU A 161 -9.69 16.63 2.26
N LYS A 162 -8.75 17.53 2.59
CA LYS A 162 -8.47 18.76 1.85
C LYS A 162 -7.12 18.73 1.11
N ASP A 163 -6.48 17.56 1.01
CA ASP A 163 -5.19 17.42 0.34
C ASP A 163 -5.30 17.65 -1.19
N ASN A 164 -4.22 18.19 -1.76
CA ASN A 164 -4.13 18.42 -3.20
C ASN A 164 -3.74 17.10 -3.91
N LEU A 165 -4.74 16.38 -4.42
CA LEU A 165 -4.53 15.10 -5.13
C LEU A 165 -3.59 15.25 -6.33
N VAL A 166 -3.68 16.36 -7.09
CA VAL A 166 -2.84 16.58 -8.27
C VAL A 166 -1.38 16.70 -7.87
N ALA A 167 -1.11 17.49 -6.83
CA ALA A 167 0.24 17.66 -6.31
C ALA A 167 0.80 16.33 -5.77
N ARG A 168 -0.03 15.56 -5.06
CA ARG A 168 0.34 14.26 -4.52
C ARG A 168 0.63 13.23 -5.62
N ASP A 169 -0.24 13.12 -6.61
CA ASP A 169 -0.02 12.20 -7.73
C ASP A 169 1.23 12.59 -8.54
N LYS A 170 1.46 13.90 -8.76
CA LYS A 170 2.68 14.40 -9.39
C LYS A 170 3.91 14.01 -8.57
N GLN A 171 3.87 14.17 -7.26
CA GLN A 171 4.98 13.81 -6.39
C GLN A 171 5.20 12.30 -6.38
N ASP A 172 4.13 11.48 -6.27
CA ASP A 172 4.22 10.01 -6.31
C ASP A 172 4.81 9.51 -7.66
N SER A 173 4.43 10.13 -8.77
CA SER A 173 4.90 9.75 -10.13
C SER A 173 6.30 10.27 -10.47
N SER A 174 6.74 11.38 -9.87
CA SER A 174 8.05 11.98 -10.12
C SER A 174 9.17 11.50 -9.22
N ARG A 175 8.89 10.54 -8.32
CA ARG A 175 9.93 9.95 -7.46
C ARG A 175 11.03 9.32 -8.30
N SER A 176 12.29 9.59 -7.96
CA SER A 176 13.45 8.95 -8.59
C SER A 176 13.53 7.46 -8.28
N ALA A 177 13.08 7.06 -7.08
CA ALA A 177 13.00 5.66 -6.66
C ALA A 177 11.54 5.26 -6.48
N ALA A 178 11.12 4.18 -7.15
CA ALA A 178 9.79 3.60 -7.07
C ALA A 178 8.64 4.60 -7.37
N PRO A 179 8.61 5.18 -8.58
CA PRO A 179 7.54 6.05 -9.01
C PRO A 179 6.21 5.29 -9.07
N LEU A 180 5.09 6.03 -8.94
CA LEU A 180 3.77 5.49 -9.22
C LEU A 180 3.64 5.26 -10.73
N VAL A 181 3.86 4.03 -11.16
CA VAL A 181 3.67 3.57 -12.54
C VAL A 181 3.00 2.20 -12.54
N ARG A 182 2.18 1.95 -13.55
CA ARG A 182 1.60 0.63 -13.74
C ARG A 182 2.69 -0.34 -14.19
N ALA A 183 2.82 -1.49 -13.54
CA ALA A 183 3.68 -2.57 -14.03
C ALA A 183 3.20 -3.04 -15.41
N ALA A 184 4.13 -3.40 -16.30
CA ALA A 184 3.79 -3.76 -17.67
C ALA A 184 2.82 -4.95 -17.76
N ASP A 185 2.91 -5.86 -16.80
CA ASP A 185 2.09 -7.06 -16.65
C ASP A 185 0.88 -6.86 -15.70
N ALA A 186 0.62 -5.64 -15.24
CA ALA A 186 -0.54 -5.36 -14.37
C ALA A 186 -1.82 -5.12 -15.19
N ALA A 187 -2.91 -5.79 -14.79
CA ALA A 187 -4.23 -5.49 -15.31
C ALA A 187 -4.69 -4.10 -14.85
N LEU A 188 -5.15 -3.27 -15.80
CA LEU A 188 -5.73 -1.95 -15.50
C LEU A 188 -7.22 -2.10 -15.20
N LEU A 189 -7.65 -1.64 -14.04
CA LEU A 189 -9.02 -1.69 -13.57
C LEU A 189 -9.56 -0.27 -13.33
N ASP A 190 -10.64 0.10 -14.02
CA ASP A 190 -11.29 1.41 -13.89
C ASP A 190 -12.39 1.37 -12.82
N SER A 191 -12.09 1.94 -11.66
CA SER A 191 -13.03 2.05 -10.54
C SER A 191 -14.01 3.23 -10.69
N GLY A 192 -13.86 4.04 -11.73
CA GLY A 192 -14.84 5.08 -12.07
C GLY A 192 -16.05 4.50 -12.78
N LYS A 193 -15.88 3.36 -13.48
CA LYS A 193 -16.93 2.68 -14.25
C LYS A 193 -17.49 1.44 -13.54
N ASN A 194 -16.73 0.85 -12.65
CA ASN A 194 -17.08 -0.37 -11.94
C ASN A 194 -17.11 -0.12 -10.43
N ASP A 195 -18.04 -0.73 -9.74
CA ASP A 195 -18.05 -0.69 -8.29
C ASP A 195 -16.95 -1.58 -7.67
N ALA A 196 -16.65 -1.36 -6.40
CA ALA A 196 -15.57 -2.04 -5.73
C ALA A 196 -15.81 -3.56 -5.60
N ARG A 197 -17.07 -3.99 -5.49
CA ARG A 197 -17.42 -5.40 -5.37
C ARG A 197 -17.17 -6.13 -6.70
N ALA A 198 -17.62 -5.57 -7.82
CA ALA A 198 -17.39 -6.14 -9.14
C ALA A 198 -15.89 -6.28 -9.46
N LEU A 199 -15.07 -5.26 -9.10
CA LEU A 199 -13.62 -5.33 -9.28
C LEU A 199 -12.98 -6.41 -8.39
N ALA A 200 -13.43 -6.54 -7.16
CA ALA A 200 -12.94 -7.56 -6.26
C ALA A 200 -13.31 -8.97 -6.73
N ASP A 201 -14.54 -9.19 -7.21
CA ASP A 201 -14.98 -10.47 -7.76
C ASP A 201 -14.14 -10.91 -8.96
N LEU A 202 -13.83 -9.97 -9.87
CA LEU A 202 -12.96 -10.22 -11.01
C LEU A 202 -11.56 -10.70 -10.55
N ILE A 203 -10.95 -9.99 -9.61
CA ILE A 203 -9.63 -10.34 -9.07
C ILE A 203 -9.69 -11.72 -8.39
N VAL A 204 -10.69 -11.95 -7.52
CA VAL A 204 -10.83 -13.21 -6.78
C VAL A 204 -11.01 -14.39 -7.73
N GLN A 205 -11.83 -14.24 -8.78
CA GLN A 205 -12.07 -15.27 -9.79
C GLN A 205 -10.77 -15.61 -10.54
N GLU A 206 -10.02 -14.61 -10.99
CA GLU A 206 -8.74 -14.81 -11.67
C GLU A 206 -7.73 -15.52 -10.75
N VAL A 207 -7.56 -15.04 -9.52
CA VAL A 207 -6.61 -15.62 -8.57
C VAL A 207 -6.96 -17.08 -8.29
N ARG A 208 -8.23 -17.39 -8.03
CA ARG A 208 -8.68 -18.76 -7.78
C ARG A 208 -8.44 -19.68 -8.98
N SER A 209 -8.74 -19.22 -10.19
CA SER A 209 -8.54 -20.02 -11.40
C SER A 209 -7.07 -20.35 -11.65
N ARG A 210 -6.15 -19.43 -11.31
CA ARG A 210 -4.70 -19.62 -11.53
C ARG A 210 -3.99 -20.36 -10.40
N LEU A 211 -4.58 -20.41 -9.19
CA LEU A 211 -4.05 -21.15 -8.05
C LEU A 211 -4.61 -22.58 -7.95
N GLN A 212 -5.72 -22.89 -8.62
CA GLN A 212 -6.19 -24.28 -8.72
C GLN A 212 -5.20 -25.06 -9.58
N PRO A 213 -4.73 -26.25 -9.13
CA PRO A 213 -3.99 -27.13 -10.02
C PRO A 213 -4.92 -27.47 -11.19
N GLY A 214 -4.44 -27.25 -12.41
CA GLY A 214 -5.16 -27.67 -13.61
C GLY A 214 -5.58 -29.14 -13.48
N PRO A 215 -6.65 -29.59 -14.19
CA PRO A 215 -7.04 -30.98 -14.15
C PRO A 215 -5.80 -31.82 -14.47
N THR A 216 -5.45 -32.72 -13.55
CA THR A 216 -4.46 -33.76 -13.82
C THR A 216 -4.98 -34.54 -15.04
N VAL A 217 -4.37 -34.31 -16.18
CA VAL A 217 -4.62 -35.13 -17.38
C VAL A 217 -4.18 -36.55 -17.02
N PRO A 218 -5.04 -37.55 -17.11
CA PRO A 218 -4.71 -38.93 -16.80
C PRO A 218 -3.66 -39.54 -17.72
#